data_6dd3ac9461a56ff7ac578fe3346a25c2
#
_entry.id   6dd3ac9461a56ff7ac578fe3346a25c2
#
_cell.length_a   1.000
_cell.length_b   1.000
_cell.length_c   1.000
_cell.angle_alpha   90.00
_cell.angle_beta   90.00
_cell.angle_gamma   90.00
#
_symmetry.space_group_name_H-M   'P 1'
#
loop_
_entity.id
_entity.type
_entity.pdbx_description
1 polymer ?
#
loop_
_entity_poly.entity_id
_entity_poly.type
_entity_poly.pdbx_seq_one_letter_code
_entity_poly.pdbx_strand_id
1 'polypeptide(L)'
;MNIMTLRGSKNKAKIFTHNVEETAIGQVIGMLNEPITENTTVAIMPDVHAGAGSTIGTTIRLPENKADWKVCPNVVGVDIGCSMRAIRIKDDNPDLEKLDQVVNEKVPAGQNIHNRVVVNQKEMRTLLKGLSFRIDQKRHAHIMKSCGTLGGGNHYIELGKSPDGQLWLTVHSGSRGLGVVVAKHHQKIAEEKMTNSSEVSDAIVKYLTKNGRQKEIEKELKQFKVTRHIPDYVNIKERGVINKELAYLDGKELDDYLNDIAIAQKYSTISRQAMLYRIAEAMDWEIIDEFESMHNYIDIEWNCS
;
A
#
# COMPACT_ATOMS: atom_id res chain seq x y z
N MET A 1 2.54 -18.38 23.85
CA MET A 1 2.42 -18.30 22.37
C MET A 1 3.75 -18.79 21.81
N ASN A 2 3.77 -19.88 21.07
CA ASN A 2 5.03 -20.35 20.45
C ASN A 2 5.33 -19.48 19.22
N ILE A 3 6.45 -18.78 19.25
CA ILE A 3 6.89 -17.87 18.18
C ILE A 3 7.85 -18.64 17.29
N MET A 4 7.51 -18.78 16.00
CA MET A 4 8.41 -19.33 14.99
C MET A 4 9.39 -18.24 14.53
N THR A 5 10.62 -18.60 14.20
CA THR A 5 11.61 -17.67 13.64
C THR A 5 12.08 -18.18 12.28
N LEU A 6 11.88 -17.35 11.24
CA LEU A 6 12.51 -17.56 9.93
C LEU A 6 13.78 -16.70 9.81
N ARG A 7 14.74 -17.20 9.04
CA ARG A 7 16.02 -16.52 8.80
C ARG A 7 16.29 -16.43 7.30
N GLY A 8 16.66 -15.25 6.86
CA GLY A 8 17.30 -14.99 5.58
C GLY A 8 18.77 -14.67 5.74
N SER A 9 19.41 -14.27 4.66
CA SER A 9 20.84 -13.87 4.65
C SER A 9 21.10 -12.51 5.29
N LYS A 10 20.11 -11.61 5.29
CA LYS A 10 20.23 -10.24 5.80
C LYS A 10 19.58 -10.05 7.17
N ASN A 11 18.48 -10.75 7.45
CA ASN A 11 17.74 -10.58 8.70
C ASN A 11 16.96 -11.84 9.09
N LYS A 12 16.21 -11.73 10.19
CA LYS A 12 15.27 -12.74 10.70
C LYS A 12 13.92 -12.10 10.98
N ALA A 13 12.85 -12.90 10.89
CA ALA A 13 11.48 -12.50 11.26
C ALA A 13 10.94 -13.37 12.39
N LYS A 14 10.17 -12.77 13.29
CA LYS A 14 9.33 -13.48 14.26
C LYS A 14 7.94 -13.67 13.66
N ILE A 15 7.42 -14.89 13.68
CA ILE A 15 6.07 -15.22 13.17
C ILE A 15 5.18 -15.61 14.35
N PHE A 16 4.04 -14.94 14.47
CA PHE A 16 3.12 -15.08 15.59
C PHE A 16 2.00 -16.10 15.34
N THR A 17 2.23 -17.05 14.43
CA THR A 17 1.33 -18.18 14.15
C THR A 17 2.14 -19.41 13.75
N HIS A 18 1.54 -20.59 13.83
CA HIS A 18 2.10 -21.85 13.31
C HIS A 18 1.45 -22.28 11.99
N ASN A 19 0.31 -21.68 11.65
CA ASN A 19 -0.39 -21.98 10.42
C ASN A 19 0.01 -20.99 9.33
N VAL A 20 1.09 -21.32 8.60
CA VAL A 20 1.64 -20.50 7.52
C VAL A 20 1.80 -21.35 6.28
N GLU A 21 1.27 -20.87 5.15
CA GLU A 21 1.42 -21.52 3.85
C GLU A 21 2.89 -21.54 3.40
N GLU A 22 3.32 -22.59 2.71
CA GLU A 22 4.70 -22.73 2.20
C GLU A 22 5.09 -21.58 1.27
N THR A 23 4.16 -21.11 0.44
CA THR A 23 4.35 -19.94 -0.43
C THR A 23 4.65 -18.67 0.36
N ALA A 24 3.95 -18.43 1.46
CA ALA A 24 4.18 -17.30 2.35
C ALA A 24 5.54 -17.42 3.06
N ILE A 25 5.92 -18.63 3.52
CA ILE A 25 7.24 -18.90 4.08
C ILE A 25 8.34 -18.53 3.08
N GLY A 26 8.20 -18.95 1.82
CA GLY A 26 9.12 -18.63 0.74
C GLY A 26 9.25 -17.12 0.50
N GLN A 27 8.13 -16.39 0.49
CA GLN A 27 8.13 -14.93 0.35
C GLN A 27 8.80 -14.22 1.52
N VAL A 28 8.53 -14.65 2.77
CA VAL A 28 9.20 -14.08 3.96
C VAL A 28 10.70 -14.28 3.88
N ILE A 29 11.18 -15.50 3.55
CA ILE A 29 12.63 -15.78 3.42
C ILE A 29 13.22 -14.94 2.26
N GLY A 30 12.53 -14.84 1.13
CA GLY A 30 12.93 -13.99 0.00
C GLY A 30 13.12 -12.53 0.44
N MET A 31 12.15 -11.96 1.15
CA MET A 31 12.22 -10.60 1.68
C MET A 31 13.37 -10.42 2.69
N LEU A 32 13.62 -11.41 3.55
CA LEU A 32 14.71 -11.38 4.54
C LEU A 32 16.11 -11.51 3.91
N ASN A 33 16.21 -11.82 2.65
CA ASN A 33 17.45 -11.78 1.88
C ASN A 33 17.74 -10.41 1.25
N GLU A 34 16.75 -9.49 1.27
CA GLU A 34 16.84 -8.20 0.59
C GLU A 34 17.29 -7.06 1.53
N PRO A 35 17.93 -6.01 0.98
CA PRO A 35 18.44 -4.89 1.76
C PRO A 35 17.38 -4.11 2.55
N ILE A 36 16.10 -4.20 2.19
CA ILE A 36 15.00 -3.53 2.89
C ILE A 36 14.81 -4.00 4.32
N THR A 37 15.34 -5.18 4.66
CA THR A 37 15.25 -5.75 6.02
C THR A 37 16.51 -5.55 6.86
N GLU A 38 17.59 -5.00 6.29
CA GLU A 38 18.82 -4.73 7.03
C GLU A 38 18.58 -3.77 8.20
N ASN A 39 19.07 -4.12 9.39
CA ASN A 39 18.94 -3.32 10.61
C ASN A 39 17.49 -3.00 11.03
N THR A 40 16.51 -3.80 10.57
CA THR A 40 15.09 -3.67 10.91
C THR A 40 14.64 -4.75 11.88
N THR A 41 13.48 -4.55 12.53
CA THR A 41 12.78 -5.62 13.24
C THR A 41 11.59 -6.04 12.38
N VAL A 42 11.54 -7.33 12.02
CA VAL A 42 10.47 -7.90 11.19
C VAL A 42 9.59 -8.81 12.02
N ALA A 43 8.30 -8.53 12.03
CA ALA A 43 7.26 -9.32 12.66
C ALA A 43 6.20 -9.72 11.62
N ILE A 44 5.78 -10.98 11.67
CA ILE A 44 4.74 -11.52 10.79
C ILE A 44 3.53 -11.87 11.64
N MET A 45 2.41 -11.24 11.33
CA MET A 45 1.17 -11.34 12.09
C MET A 45 0.41 -12.64 11.81
N PRO A 46 -0.54 -13.04 12.67
CA PRO A 46 -1.24 -14.33 12.55
C PRO A 46 -2.06 -14.54 11.28
N ASP A 47 -2.47 -13.46 10.61
CA ASP A 47 -3.23 -13.45 9.35
C ASP A 47 -2.36 -13.58 8.09
N VAL A 48 -1.09 -13.98 8.26
CA VAL A 48 -0.12 -14.09 7.17
C VAL A 48 -0.59 -14.99 6.03
N HIS A 49 -0.52 -14.46 4.81
CA HIS A 49 -0.75 -15.20 3.58
C HIS A 49 0.05 -14.58 2.42
N ALA A 50 0.17 -15.33 1.32
CA ALA A 50 0.92 -14.87 0.16
C ALA A 50 0.32 -13.60 -0.44
N GLY A 51 1.16 -12.62 -0.77
CA GLY A 51 0.79 -11.35 -1.40
C GLY A 51 1.63 -11.06 -2.65
N ALA A 52 1.43 -9.93 -3.27
CA ALA A 52 2.21 -9.47 -4.42
C ALA A 52 3.55 -8.88 -3.93
N GLY A 53 4.66 -9.60 -4.14
CA GLY A 53 6.01 -9.18 -3.77
C GLY A 53 6.39 -9.48 -2.30
N SER A 54 5.47 -9.34 -1.36
CA SER A 54 5.65 -9.73 0.05
C SER A 54 4.37 -10.29 0.64
N THR A 55 4.48 -10.92 1.82
CA THR A 55 3.32 -11.45 2.53
C THR A 55 2.46 -10.34 3.14
N ILE A 56 1.13 -10.52 3.10
CA ILE A 56 0.20 -9.79 3.95
C ILE A 56 0.48 -10.17 5.41
N GLY A 57 0.21 -9.27 6.37
CA GLY A 57 0.55 -9.44 7.78
C GLY A 57 2.00 -9.14 8.13
N THR A 58 2.78 -8.58 7.20
CA THR A 58 4.17 -8.15 7.46
C THR A 58 4.21 -6.79 8.15
N THR A 59 4.93 -6.71 9.27
CA THR A 59 5.24 -5.46 9.97
C THR A 59 6.75 -5.29 10.05
N ILE A 60 7.25 -4.14 9.62
CA ILE A 60 8.69 -3.82 9.65
C ILE A 60 8.89 -2.54 10.46
N ARG A 61 9.62 -2.65 11.58
CA ARG A 61 10.11 -1.48 12.30
C ARG A 61 11.42 -1.02 11.66
N LEU A 62 11.40 0.18 11.12
CA LEU A 62 12.55 0.79 10.47
C LEU A 62 13.65 1.15 11.49
N PRO A 63 14.92 1.35 11.05
CA PRO A 63 16.01 1.83 11.89
C PRO A 63 15.67 3.17 12.55
N GLU A 64 16.33 3.48 13.69
CA GLU A 64 16.15 4.77 14.38
C GLU A 64 16.61 5.96 13.53
N ASN A 65 17.73 5.78 12.82
CA ASN A 65 18.23 6.83 11.94
C ASN A 65 17.52 6.80 10.58
N LYS A 66 16.78 7.86 10.27
CA LYS A 66 16.05 8.01 9.00
C LYS A 66 16.95 7.89 7.75
N ALA A 67 18.24 8.23 7.87
CA ALA A 67 19.17 8.10 6.75
C ALA A 67 19.38 6.63 6.30
N ASP A 68 19.07 5.67 7.18
CA ASP A 68 19.20 4.23 6.91
C ASP A 68 17.87 3.60 6.44
N TRP A 69 16.81 4.39 6.31
CA TRP A 69 15.50 3.87 5.90
C TRP A 69 15.51 3.44 4.45
N LYS A 70 14.99 2.23 4.24
CA LYS A 70 14.72 1.64 2.93
C LYS A 70 13.28 1.15 2.94
N VAL A 71 12.43 1.75 2.13
CA VAL A 71 11.00 1.42 2.10
C VAL A 71 10.61 0.94 0.71
N CYS A 72 10.05 -0.26 0.65
CA CYS A 72 9.52 -0.84 -0.58
C CYS A 72 8.02 -0.53 -0.71
N PRO A 73 7.58 0.18 -1.76
CA PRO A 73 6.16 0.49 -1.95
C PRO A 73 5.26 -0.74 -2.06
N ASN A 74 5.74 -1.82 -2.67
CA ASN A 74 4.97 -3.06 -2.77
C ASN A 74 4.73 -3.76 -1.42
N VAL A 75 5.61 -3.56 -0.42
CA VAL A 75 5.40 -4.10 0.93
C VAL A 75 4.26 -3.38 1.66
N VAL A 76 4.11 -2.07 1.42
CA VAL A 76 2.95 -1.29 1.91
C VAL A 76 1.69 -1.67 1.14
N GLY A 77 1.85 -2.03 -0.14
CA GLY A 77 0.76 -2.43 -1.02
C GLY A 77 0.04 -1.26 -1.69
N VAL A 78 -0.90 -1.61 -2.57
CA VAL A 78 -1.61 -0.63 -3.41
C VAL A 78 -2.82 0.00 -2.71
N ASP A 79 -3.35 -0.63 -1.68
CA ASP A 79 -4.48 -0.09 -0.92
C ASP A 79 -4.01 0.66 0.33
N ILE A 80 -3.22 1.71 0.08
CA ILE A 80 -2.65 2.57 1.12
C ILE A 80 -3.77 3.13 2.00
N GLY A 81 -3.62 3.00 3.32
CA GLY A 81 -4.61 3.47 4.27
C GLY A 81 -5.89 2.62 4.30
N CYS A 82 -5.84 1.36 3.82
CA CYS A 82 -6.90 0.40 4.08
C CYS A 82 -7.08 0.27 5.60
N SER A 83 -8.33 0.35 6.06
CA SER A 83 -8.64 0.53 7.48
C SER A 83 -10.09 0.21 7.75
N MET A 84 -10.36 -0.09 9.00
CA MET A 84 -11.70 -0.17 9.55
C MET A 84 -12.01 1.12 10.30
N ARG A 85 -13.16 1.75 9.99
CA ARG A 85 -13.74 2.83 10.78
C ARG A 85 -15.12 2.42 11.24
N ALA A 86 -15.39 2.59 12.53
CA ALA A 86 -16.66 2.24 13.16
C ALA A 86 -17.25 3.45 13.87
N ILE A 87 -18.57 3.59 13.78
CA ILE A 87 -19.35 4.56 14.57
C ILE A 87 -20.34 3.80 15.46
N ARG A 88 -20.44 4.20 16.71
CA ARG A 88 -21.47 3.73 17.61
C ARG A 88 -22.72 4.57 17.44
N ILE A 89 -23.84 3.90 17.21
CA ILE A 89 -25.13 4.55 16.98
C ILE A 89 -26.05 4.39 18.20
N LYS A 90 -26.90 5.39 18.41
CA LYS A 90 -27.94 5.37 19.42
C LYS A 90 -29.25 4.88 18.80
N ASP A 91 -29.33 3.58 18.65
CA ASP A 91 -30.53 2.89 18.16
C ASP A 91 -30.47 1.46 18.69
N ASP A 92 -31.55 1.01 19.34
CA ASP A 92 -31.59 -0.34 19.92
C ASP A 92 -32.24 -1.37 19.00
N ASN A 93 -32.97 -0.93 17.98
CA ASN A 93 -33.70 -1.78 17.05
C ASN A 93 -33.78 -1.18 15.64
N PRO A 94 -32.65 -1.10 14.93
CA PRO A 94 -32.58 -0.48 13.61
C PRO A 94 -33.39 -1.23 12.56
N ASP A 95 -34.02 -0.49 11.66
CA ASP A 95 -34.67 -1.04 10.48
C ASP A 95 -33.61 -1.50 9.46
N LEU A 96 -33.37 -2.84 9.44
CA LEU A 96 -32.33 -3.44 8.58
C LEU A 96 -32.68 -3.39 7.09
N GLU A 97 -33.99 -3.43 6.73
CA GLU A 97 -34.41 -3.31 5.34
C GLU A 97 -34.15 -1.89 4.82
N LYS A 98 -34.48 -0.89 5.62
CA LYS A 98 -34.14 0.51 5.33
C LYS A 98 -32.63 0.71 5.26
N LEU A 99 -31.85 0.10 6.16
CA LEU A 99 -30.39 0.18 6.13
C LEU A 99 -29.82 -0.37 4.81
N ASP A 100 -30.28 -1.55 4.38
CA ASP A 100 -29.84 -2.14 3.10
C ASP A 100 -30.16 -1.21 1.92
N GLN A 101 -31.34 -0.65 1.86
CA GLN A 101 -31.74 0.33 0.82
C GLN A 101 -30.83 1.55 0.85
N VAL A 102 -30.60 2.13 2.03
CA VAL A 102 -29.74 3.33 2.22
C VAL A 102 -28.31 3.04 1.79
N VAL A 103 -27.73 1.90 2.19
CA VAL A 103 -26.37 1.50 1.80
C VAL A 103 -26.27 1.42 0.27
N ASN A 104 -27.21 0.71 -0.38
CA ASN A 104 -27.21 0.54 -1.82
C ASN A 104 -27.38 1.87 -2.59
N GLU A 105 -28.17 2.82 -2.07
CA GLU A 105 -28.38 4.12 -2.69
C GLU A 105 -27.22 5.11 -2.45
N LYS A 106 -26.65 5.12 -1.26
CA LYS A 106 -25.69 6.16 -0.83
C LYS A 106 -24.24 5.79 -1.06
N VAL A 107 -23.92 4.47 -1.14
CA VAL A 107 -22.53 3.99 -1.17
C VAL A 107 -22.29 3.10 -2.40
N PRO A 108 -21.85 3.68 -3.52
CA PRO A 108 -21.45 2.89 -4.69
C PRO A 108 -20.35 1.85 -4.32
N ALA A 109 -20.47 0.63 -4.84
CA ALA A 109 -19.55 -0.47 -4.59
C ALA A 109 -18.87 -0.97 -5.87
N GLY A 110 -17.83 -1.79 -5.73
CA GLY A 110 -17.06 -2.33 -6.85
C GLY A 110 -16.35 -1.24 -7.64
N GLN A 111 -16.58 -1.20 -8.94
CA GLN A 111 -16.05 -0.18 -9.86
C GLN A 111 -16.90 1.09 -9.96
N ASN A 112 -18.08 1.07 -9.36
CA ASN A 112 -18.99 2.21 -9.40
C ASN A 112 -18.46 3.35 -8.52
N ILE A 113 -18.68 4.57 -8.98
CA ILE A 113 -18.33 5.80 -8.26
C ILE A 113 -19.53 6.76 -8.27
N HIS A 114 -19.47 7.78 -7.42
CA HIS A 114 -20.49 8.82 -7.40
C HIS A 114 -20.53 9.61 -8.72
N ASN A 115 -21.73 10.05 -9.13
CA ASN A 115 -21.90 10.94 -10.28
C ASN A 115 -21.35 12.35 -10.01
N ARG A 116 -21.30 12.76 -8.74
CA ARG A 116 -20.76 14.04 -8.26
C ARG A 116 -19.88 13.81 -7.03
N VAL A 117 -19.03 14.78 -6.72
CA VAL A 117 -18.20 14.76 -5.50
C VAL A 117 -19.12 14.94 -4.27
N VAL A 118 -19.00 14.05 -3.30
CA VAL A 118 -19.84 13.99 -2.08
C VAL A 118 -19.15 14.49 -0.82
N VAL A 119 -17.90 14.90 -0.94
CA VAL A 119 -17.07 15.46 0.14
C VAL A 119 -16.74 16.93 -0.14
N ASN A 120 -16.11 17.63 0.81
CA ASN A 120 -15.69 19.01 0.60
C ASN A 120 -14.69 19.11 -0.57
N GLN A 121 -15.14 19.67 -1.69
CA GLN A 121 -14.34 19.74 -2.93
C GLN A 121 -13.09 20.60 -2.77
N LYS A 122 -13.14 21.69 -2.01
CA LYS A 122 -12.02 22.60 -1.80
C LYS A 122 -10.91 21.90 -1.00
N GLU A 123 -11.29 21.26 0.09
CA GLU A 123 -10.38 20.49 0.94
C GLU A 123 -9.74 19.35 0.16
N MET A 124 -10.52 18.55 -0.55
CA MET A 124 -10.03 17.43 -1.35
C MET A 124 -9.08 17.88 -2.47
N ARG A 125 -9.39 18.96 -3.16
CA ARG A 125 -8.49 19.53 -4.18
C ARG A 125 -7.19 20.02 -3.58
N THR A 126 -7.23 20.63 -2.40
CA THR A 126 -6.04 21.09 -1.68
C THR A 126 -5.19 19.90 -1.26
N LEU A 127 -5.80 18.83 -0.73
CA LEU A 127 -5.13 17.60 -0.37
C LEU A 127 -4.39 16.98 -1.58
N LEU A 128 -5.08 16.78 -2.70
CA LEU A 128 -4.51 16.16 -3.90
C LEU A 128 -3.44 17.03 -4.59
N LYS A 129 -3.46 18.35 -4.43
CA LYS A 129 -2.39 19.24 -4.92
C LYS A 129 -1.07 19.06 -4.17
N GLY A 130 -1.10 18.51 -2.96
CA GLY A 130 0.09 18.21 -2.16
C GLY A 130 0.90 17.02 -2.65
N LEU A 131 0.40 16.22 -3.61
CA LEU A 131 1.15 15.09 -4.18
C LEU A 131 2.45 15.57 -4.84
N SER A 132 3.52 14.79 -4.66
CA SER A 132 4.84 15.04 -5.24
C SER A 132 4.86 14.97 -6.78
N PHE A 133 3.85 14.38 -7.37
CA PHE A 133 3.70 14.21 -8.82
C PHE A 133 2.33 14.67 -9.33
N ARG A 134 2.21 14.84 -10.64
CA ARG A 134 0.96 15.28 -11.27
C ARG A 134 0.10 14.11 -11.70
N ILE A 135 -1.19 14.21 -11.41
CA ILE A 135 -2.24 13.31 -11.92
C ILE A 135 -2.95 14.01 -13.08
N ASP A 136 -3.21 13.27 -14.17
CA ASP A 136 -3.99 13.80 -15.29
C ASP A 136 -5.43 14.17 -14.88
N GLN A 137 -6.05 15.08 -15.63
CA GLN A 137 -7.36 15.64 -15.30
C GLN A 137 -8.46 14.58 -15.20
N LYS A 138 -8.45 13.57 -16.08
CA LYS A 138 -9.46 12.50 -16.09
C LYS A 138 -9.35 11.65 -14.81
N ARG A 139 -8.14 11.26 -14.46
CA ARG A 139 -7.85 10.47 -13.26
C ARG A 139 -8.12 11.28 -11.99
N HIS A 140 -7.76 12.57 -11.96
CA HIS A 140 -8.09 13.47 -10.86
C HIS A 140 -9.60 13.54 -10.62
N ALA A 141 -10.40 13.74 -11.68
CA ALA A 141 -11.86 13.78 -11.59
C ALA A 141 -12.44 12.44 -11.08
N HIS A 142 -11.87 11.31 -11.52
CA HIS A 142 -12.26 9.98 -11.07
C HIS A 142 -11.97 9.79 -9.57
N ILE A 143 -10.76 10.14 -9.09
CA ILE A 143 -10.38 10.09 -7.68
C ILE A 143 -11.31 10.95 -6.82
N MET A 144 -11.60 12.19 -7.25
CA MET A 144 -12.54 13.07 -6.55
C MET A 144 -13.93 12.45 -6.36
N LYS A 145 -14.45 11.74 -7.38
CA LYS A 145 -15.77 11.09 -7.36
C LYS A 145 -15.78 9.74 -6.67
N SER A 146 -14.64 9.06 -6.54
CA SER A 146 -14.54 7.78 -5.84
C SER A 146 -14.40 7.92 -4.32
N CYS A 147 -14.18 9.12 -3.80
CA CYS A 147 -14.21 9.37 -2.36
C CYS A 147 -15.65 9.16 -1.82
N GLY A 148 -15.78 8.38 -0.75
CA GLY A 148 -17.10 8.00 -0.20
C GLY A 148 -17.74 6.80 -0.92
N THR A 149 -16.95 6.01 -1.67
CA THR A 149 -17.41 4.74 -2.26
C THR A 149 -16.70 3.55 -1.61
N LEU A 150 -17.38 2.41 -1.52
CA LEU A 150 -16.87 1.24 -0.81
C LEU A 150 -15.69 0.59 -1.52
N GLY A 151 -15.81 0.34 -2.82
CA GLY A 151 -14.85 -0.46 -3.58
C GLY A 151 -15.22 -1.94 -3.65
N GLY A 152 -14.23 -2.75 -3.93
CA GLY A 152 -14.38 -4.20 -4.09
C GLY A 152 -13.32 -4.97 -3.31
N GLY A 153 -13.23 -6.26 -3.57
CA GLY A 153 -12.33 -7.15 -2.83
C GLY A 153 -12.89 -7.48 -1.46
N ASN A 154 -12.07 -7.32 -0.43
CA ASN A 154 -12.42 -7.57 0.97
C ASN A 154 -13.10 -6.37 1.68
N HIS A 155 -13.50 -5.31 0.94
CA HIS A 155 -14.19 -4.16 1.51
C HIS A 155 -15.66 -4.50 1.83
N TYR A 156 -16.15 -4.03 2.97
CA TYR A 156 -17.51 -4.31 3.44
C TYR A 156 -18.05 -3.18 4.33
N ILE A 157 -19.37 -3.21 4.52
CA ILE A 157 -20.11 -2.43 5.51
C ILE A 157 -20.84 -3.43 6.39
N GLU A 158 -20.75 -3.28 7.69
CA GLU A 158 -21.34 -4.19 8.67
C GLU A 158 -22.01 -3.41 9.81
N LEU A 159 -23.20 -3.83 10.20
CA LEU A 159 -23.80 -3.42 11.47
C LEU A 159 -23.65 -4.59 12.45
N GLY A 160 -22.79 -4.39 13.45
CA GLY A 160 -22.49 -5.38 14.48
C GLY A 160 -22.99 -4.98 15.85
N LYS A 161 -23.15 -5.95 16.75
CA LYS A 161 -23.48 -5.74 18.14
C LYS A 161 -22.31 -6.17 19.03
N SER A 162 -21.84 -5.25 19.86
CA SER A 162 -20.77 -5.53 20.84
C SER A 162 -21.28 -6.34 22.02
N PRO A 163 -20.41 -6.99 22.82
CA PRO A 163 -20.81 -7.81 23.97
C PRO A 163 -21.66 -7.08 25.02
N ASP A 164 -21.50 -5.77 25.14
CA ASP A 164 -22.28 -4.88 26.02
C ASP A 164 -23.62 -4.44 25.38
N GLY A 165 -23.95 -4.98 24.19
CA GLY A 165 -25.21 -4.71 23.51
C GLY A 165 -25.26 -3.47 22.64
N GLN A 166 -24.18 -2.71 22.53
CA GLN A 166 -24.10 -1.49 21.70
C GLN A 166 -24.02 -1.83 20.21
N LEU A 167 -24.65 -1.02 19.36
CA LEU A 167 -24.62 -1.18 17.92
C LEU A 167 -23.53 -0.32 17.28
N TRP A 168 -22.75 -0.95 16.41
CA TRP A 168 -21.65 -0.33 15.69
C TRP A 168 -21.81 -0.53 14.19
N LEU A 169 -21.87 0.57 13.44
CA LEU A 169 -21.76 0.52 11.98
C LEU A 169 -20.29 0.66 11.60
N THR A 170 -19.76 -0.36 10.93
CA THR A 170 -18.36 -0.47 10.54
C THR A 170 -18.22 -0.42 9.03
N VAL A 171 -17.22 0.30 8.54
CA VAL A 171 -16.80 0.30 7.13
C VAL A 171 -15.35 -0.14 7.05
N HIS A 172 -15.07 -1.19 6.26
CA HIS A 172 -13.73 -1.57 5.82
C HIS A 172 -13.52 -1.10 4.39
N SER A 173 -12.62 -0.13 4.19
CA SER A 173 -12.31 0.43 2.87
C SER A 173 -10.98 1.18 2.90
N GLY A 174 -10.39 1.44 1.72
CA GLY A 174 -9.09 2.07 1.58
C GLY A 174 -9.09 3.34 0.71
N SER A 175 -7.91 3.66 0.16
CA SER A 175 -7.68 4.87 -0.62
C SER A 175 -8.19 4.83 -2.07
N ARG A 176 -8.94 3.82 -2.43
CA ARG A 176 -9.54 3.66 -3.76
C ARG A 176 -8.46 3.75 -4.85
N GLY A 177 -8.77 4.35 -6.00
CA GLY A 177 -7.83 4.54 -7.09
C GLY A 177 -6.62 5.43 -6.78
N LEU A 178 -6.67 6.26 -5.73
CA LEU A 178 -5.55 7.12 -5.35
C LEU A 178 -4.35 6.29 -4.86
N GLY A 179 -4.58 5.33 -3.94
CA GLY A 179 -3.50 4.48 -3.42
C GLY A 179 -2.81 3.68 -4.52
N VAL A 180 -3.57 3.13 -5.46
CA VAL A 180 -3.01 2.45 -6.64
C VAL A 180 -2.11 3.35 -7.46
N VAL A 181 -2.50 4.62 -7.66
CA VAL A 181 -1.71 5.60 -8.42
C VAL A 181 -0.42 5.93 -7.69
N VAL A 182 -0.49 6.20 -6.37
CA VAL A 182 0.67 6.50 -5.52
C VAL A 182 1.62 5.29 -5.48
N ALA A 183 1.14 4.10 -5.13
CA ALA A 183 1.97 2.91 -5.03
C ALA A 183 2.69 2.58 -6.35
N LYS A 184 1.98 2.60 -7.48
CA LYS A 184 2.58 2.31 -8.79
C LYS A 184 3.59 3.38 -9.24
N HIS A 185 3.33 4.66 -8.93
CA HIS A 185 4.26 5.73 -9.24
C HIS A 185 5.59 5.53 -8.51
N HIS A 186 5.53 5.33 -7.22
CA HIS A 186 6.73 5.20 -6.39
C HIS A 186 7.44 3.85 -6.54
N GLN A 187 6.69 2.75 -6.77
CA GLN A 187 7.30 1.46 -7.11
C GLN A 187 8.12 1.55 -8.41
N LYS A 188 7.58 2.24 -9.42
CA LYS A 188 8.31 2.46 -10.68
C LYS A 188 9.61 3.25 -10.46
N ILE A 189 9.59 4.30 -9.61
CA ILE A 189 10.80 5.06 -9.26
C ILE A 189 11.81 4.16 -8.55
N ALA A 190 11.36 3.33 -7.58
CA ALA A 190 12.21 2.37 -6.89
C ALA A 190 12.87 1.38 -7.88
N GLU A 191 12.11 0.81 -8.80
CA GLU A 191 12.63 -0.09 -9.82
C GLU A 191 13.62 0.59 -10.77
N GLU A 192 13.33 1.83 -11.20
CA GLU A 192 14.22 2.61 -12.06
C GLU A 192 15.54 2.97 -11.35
N LYS A 193 15.48 3.31 -10.07
CA LYS A 193 16.64 3.59 -9.23
C LYS A 193 17.53 2.36 -9.03
N MET A 194 16.92 1.21 -8.79
CA MET A 194 17.62 -0.06 -8.60
C MET A 194 18.22 -0.62 -9.90
N THR A 195 17.55 -0.39 -11.02
CA THR A 195 18.07 -0.70 -12.36
C THR A 195 19.03 0.37 -12.85
N ASN A 196 19.94 0.88 -12.03
CA ASN A 196 20.84 1.98 -12.40
C ASN A 196 21.27 1.86 -13.86
N SER A 197 20.58 2.62 -14.72
CA SER A 197 20.65 2.41 -16.18
C SER A 197 22.05 2.69 -16.74
N SER A 198 22.87 3.47 -16.03
CA SER A 198 24.27 3.70 -16.44
C SER A 198 25.13 2.47 -16.13
N GLU A 199 25.02 1.87 -14.96
CA GLU A 199 25.82 0.69 -14.59
C GLU A 199 25.45 -0.56 -15.39
N VAL A 200 24.15 -0.76 -15.66
CA VAL A 200 23.73 -1.83 -16.57
C VAL A 200 24.24 -1.56 -17.98
N SER A 201 24.16 -0.32 -18.45
CA SER A 201 24.70 0.07 -19.75
C SER A 201 26.21 -0.16 -19.83
N ASP A 202 26.94 0.23 -18.79
CA ASP A 202 28.39 0.02 -18.72
C ASP A 202 28.75 -1.48 -18.64
N ALA A 203 27.97 -2.28 -17.90
CA ALA A 203 28.15 -3.72 -17.86
C ALA A 203 27.86 -4.40 -19.19
N ILE A 204 26.82 -3.97 -19.93
CA ILE A 204 26.53 -4.42 -21.30
C ILE A 204 27.72 -4.09 -22.22
N VAL A 205 28.18 -2.84 -22.20
CA VAL A 205 29.32 -2.39 -23.02
C VAL A 205 30.58 -3.21 -22.68
N LYS A 206 30.91 -3.33 -21.41
CA LYS A 206 32.09 -4.08 -20.93
C LYS A 206 32.04 -5.55 -21.36
N TYR A 207 30.89 -6.21 -21.18
CA TYR A 207 30.73 -7.61 -21.55
C TYR A 207 30.87 -7.81 -23.06
N LEU A 208 30.16 -7.03 -23.88
CA LEU A 208 30.17 -7.15 -25.32
C LEU A 208 31.55 -6.81 -25.91
N THR A 209 32.22 -5.81 -25.33
CA THR A 209 33.59 -5.46 -25.74
C THR A 209 34.56 -6.59 -25.44
N LYS A 210 34.51 -7.17 -24.21
CA LYS A 210 35.37 -8.27 -23.80
C LYS A 210 35.19 -9.54 -24.68
N ASN A 211 33.98 -9.73 -25.20
CA ASN A 211 33.64 -10.91 -26.03
C ASN A 211 33.69 -10.64 -27.53
N GLY A 212 34.26 -9.51 -27.99
CA GLY A 212 34.39 -9.18 -29.41
C GLY A 212 33.08 -8.86 -30.13
N ARG A 213 32.00 -8.54 -29.39
CA ARG A 213 30.63 -8.29 -29.90
C ARG A 213 30.29 -6.80 -29.94
N GLN A 214 31.27 -5.93 -30.22
CA GLN A 214 31.10 -4.47 -30.17
C GLN A 214 29.98 -3.95 -31.08
N LYS A 215 29.75 -4.64 -32.23
CA LYS A 215 28.70 -4.28 -33.20
C LYS A 215 27.27 -4.41 -32.62
N GLU A 216 27.10 -5.12 -31.53
CA GLU A 216 25.82 -5.36 -30.91
C GLU A 216 25.49 -4.34 -29.78
N ILE A 217 26.49 -3.54 -29.37
CA ILE A 217 26.36 -2.61 -28.22
C ILE A 217 25.18 -1.67 -28.43
N GLU A 218 25.06 -0.99 -29.56
CA GLU A 218 24.00 -0.02 -29.81
C GLU A 218 22.61 -0.67 -29.76
N LYS A 219 22.46 -1.86 -30.36
CA LYS A 219 21.22 -2.64 -30.37
C LYS A 219 20.81 -3.03 -28.95
N GLU A 220 21.72 -3.60 -28.16
CA GLU A 220 21.46 -4.08 -26.80
C GLU A 220 21.16 -2.91 -25.84
N LEU A 221 21.89 -1.78 -25.95
CA LEU A 221 21.60 -0.59 -25.18
C LEU A 221 20.23 0.03 -25.53
N LYS A 222 19.86 0.03 -26.81
CA LYS A 222 18.55 0.50 -27.26
C LYS A 222 17.44 -0.42 -26.73
N GLN A 223 17.63 -1.73 -26.82
CA GLN A 223 16.69 -2.70 -26.27
C GLN A 223 16.54 -2.55 -24.76
N PHE A 224 17.64 -2.44 -24.02
CA PHE A 224 17.62 -2.21 -22.57
C PHE A 224 16.88 -0.90 -22.20
N LYS A 225 17.14 0.20 -22.91
CA LYS A 225 16.44 1.49 -22.68
C LYS A 225 14.93 1.38 -22.87
N VAL A 226 14.47 0.55 -23.80
CA VAL A 226 13.04 0.38 -24.12
C VAL A 226 12.37 -0.61 -23.17
N THR A 227 12.98 -1.78 -22.98
CA THR A 227 12.35 -2.90 -22.26
C THR A 227 12.70 -2.93 -20.78
N ARG A 228 13.79 -2.24 -20.38
CA ARG A 228 14.40 -2.35 -19.04
C ARG A 228 14.77 -3.79 -18.66
N HIS A 229 14.77 -4.70 -19.64
CA HIS A 229 15.22 -6.07 -19.46
C HIS A 229 16.75 -6.11 -19.44
N ILE A 230 17.30 -6.64 -18.35
CA ILE A 230 18.75 -6.83 -18.20
C ILE A 230 19.11 -8.15 -18.86
N PRO A 231 20.03 -8.15 -19.86
CA PRO A 231 20.43 -9.39 -20.50
C PRO A 231 21.05 -10.39 -19.52
N ASP A 232 20.78 -11.67 -19.67
CA ASP A 232 21.24 -12.75 -18.78
C ASP A 232 22.78 -12.83 -18.64
N TYR A 233 23.51 -12.35 -19.66
CA TYR A 233 24.98 -12.30 -19.64
C TYR A 233 25.52 -11.13 -18.81
N VAL A 234 24.70 -10.18 -18.39
CA VAL A 234 25.09 -9.07 -17.53
C VAL A 234 25.09 -9.55 -16.07
N ASN A 235 26.25 -9.85 -15.53
CA ASN A 235 26.40 -10.29 -14.15
C ASN A 235 26.36 -9.08 -13.19
N ILE A 236 25.18 -8.80 -12.63
CA ILE A 236 24.99 -7.79 -11.60
C ILE A 236 25.25 -8.36 -10.19
N LYS A 237 25.83 -9.57 -10.10
CA LYS A 237 26.05 -10.30 -8.84
C LYS A 237 26.87 -9.54 -7.78
N GLU A 238 27.59 -8.51 -8.16
CA GLU A 238 28.33 -7.70 -7.17
C GLU A 238 27.43 -6.78 -6.33
N ARG A 239 26.14 -6.60 -6.70
CA ARG A 239 25.17 -5.80 -5.92
C ARG A 239 23.95 -6.57 -5.41
N GLY A 240 23.93 -7.89 -5.51
CA GLY A 240 22.76 -8.71 -5.16
C GLY A 240 21.59 -8.41 -6.12
N VAL A 241 21.10 -9.40 -6.84
CA VAL A 241 19.89 -9.25 -7.68
C VAL A 241 18.74 -8.90 -6.75
N ILE A 242 18.43 -7.61 -6.63
CA ILE A 242 17.25 -7.17 -5.90
C ILE A 242 16.05 -7.62 -6.72
N ASN A 243 15.19 -8.39 -6.08
CA ASN A 243 13.89 -8.70 -6.65
C ASN A 243 13.20 -7.36 -6.95
N LYS A 244 12.85 -7.10 -8.24
CA LYS A 244 12.20 -5.84 -8.64
C LYS A 244 10.93 -5.55 -7.82
N GLU A 245 10.22 -6.60 -7.42
CA GLU A 245 9.05 -6.48 -6.56
C GLU A 245 9.39 -5.94 -5.17
N LEU A 246 10.64 -6.10 -4.73
CA LEU A 246 11.18 -5.60 -3.46
C LEU A 246 12.13 -4.41 -3.64
N ALA A 247 12.08 -3.75 -4.80
CA ALA A 247 12.76 -2.49 -5.02
C ALA A 247 12.31 -1.43 -4.01
N TYR A 248 13.26 -0.66 -3.49
CA TYR A 248 13.01 0.27 -2.39
C TYR A 248 13.40 1.71 -2.72
N LEU A 249 12.85 2.61 -1.93
CA LEU A 249 13.15 4.03 -1.92
C LEU A 249 14.00 4.37 -0.68
N ASP A 250 14.89 5.31 -0.83
CA ASP A 250 15.67 5.96 0.22
C ASP A 250 15.87 7.45 -0.13
N GLY A 251 16.38 8.24 0.82
CA GLY A 251 16.68 9.66 0.59
C GLY A 251 15.46 10.48 0.15
N LYS A 252 15.64 11.34 -0.85
CA LYS A 252 14.60 12.26 -1.31
C LYS A 252 13.37 11.56 -1.89
N GLU A 253 13.54 10.52 -2.65
CA GLU A 253 12.43 9.75 -3.24
C GLU A 253 11.58 9.08 -2.16
N LEU A 254 12.20 8.69 -1.04
CA LEU A 254 11.48 8.22 0.13
C LEU A 254 10.67 9.35 0.79
N ASP A 255 11.22 10.56 0.92
CA ASP A 255 10.49 11.70 1.48
C ASP A 255 9.25 12.04 0.64
N ASP A 256 9.39 12.04 -0.69
CA ASP A 256 8.27 12.24 -1.61
C ASP A 256 7.20 11.14 -1.45
N TYR A 257 7.63 9.88 -1.27
CA TYR A 257 6.71 8.76 -1.05
C TYR A 257 5.97 8.86 0.30
N LEU A 258 6.68 9.20 1.38
CA LEU A 258 6.07 9.38 2.70
C LEU A 258 5.01 10.50 2.69
N ASN A 259 5.28 11.61 2.01
CA ASN A 259 4.30 12.67 1.79
C ASN A 259 3.05 12.13 1.06
N ASP A 260 3.24 11.39 -0.01
CA ASP A 260 2.12 10.91 -0.84
C ASP A 260 1.32 9.80 -0.15
N ILE A 261 1.97 8.96 0.68
CA ILE A 261 1.29 8.02 1.59
C ILE A 261 0.38 8.77 2.56
N ALA A 262 0.89 9.80 3.23
CA ALA A 262 0.10 10.59 4.19
C ALA A 262 -1.14 11.20 3.51
N ILE A 263 -1.00 11.66 2.27
CA ILE A 263 -2.13 12.16 1.46
C ILE A 263 -3.14 11.04 1.16
N ALA A 264 -2.68 9.85 0.76
CA ALA A 264 -3.55 8.71 0.47
C ALA A 264 -4.27 8.20 1.74
N GLN A 265 -3.58 8.17 2.88
CA GLN A 265 -4.15 7.83 4.19
C GLN A 265 -5.24 8.84 4.58
N LYS A 266 -4.96 10.14 4.48
CA LYS A 266 -5.95 11.19 4.78
C LYS A 266 -7.16 11.10 3.85
N TYR A 267 -6.95 10.84 2.57
CA TYR A 267 -8.03 10.60 1.61
C TYR A 267 -8.89 9.40 2.02
N SER A 268 -8.29 8.29 2.43
CA SER A 268 -9.02 7.08 2.82
C SER A 268 -9.84 7.29 4.09
N THR A 269 -9.31 8.02 5.08
CA THR A 269 -10.06 8.44 6.29
C THR A 269 -11.28 9.29 5.93
N ILE A 270 -11.12 10.31 5.07
CA ILE A 270 -12.24 11.14 4.59
C ILE A 270 -13.28 10.27 3.85
N SER A 271 -12.82 9.30 3.05
CA SER A 271 -13.70 8.42 2.28
C SER A 271 -14.56 7.53 3.19
N ARG A 272 -13.98 6.89 4.22
CA ARG A 272 -14.71 6.07 5.20
C ARG A 272 -15.69 6.91 6.02
N GLN A 273 -15.24 8.07 6.49
CA GLN A 273 -16.10 9.00 7.22
C GLN A 273 -17.32 9.42 6.40
N ALA A 274 -17.10 9.77 5.11
CA ALA A 274 -18.19 10.17 4.22
C ALA A 274 -19.24 9.06 4.03
N MET A 275 -18.82 7.79 3.95
CA MET A 275 -19.75 6.66 3.86
C MET A 275 -20.57 6.53 5.14
N LEU A 276 -19.92 6.45 6.30
CA LEU A 276 -20.59 6.25 7.59
C LEU A 276 -21.56 7.39 7.92
N TYR A 277 -21.14 8.64 7.74
CA TYR A 277 -21.98 9.79 8.09
C TYR A 277 -23.18 9.95 7.15
N ARG A 278 -23.02 9.61 5.86
CA ARG A 278 -24.14 9.63 4.91
C ARG A 278 -25.16 8.52 5.18
N ILE A 279 -24.73 7.36 5.68
CA ILE A 279 -25.62 6.30 6.12
C ILE A 279 -26.33 6.75 7.41
N ALA A 280 -25.61 7.22 8.40
CA ALA A 280 -26.17 7.67 9.66
C ALA A 280 -27.19 8.80 9.47
N GLU A 281 -26.89 9.81 8.62
CA GLU A 281 -27.81 10.89 8.26
C GLU A 281 -29.09 10.36 7.61
N ALA A 282 -28.99 9.41 6.66
CA ALA A 282 -30.15 8.86 5.97
C ALA A 282 -31.01 7.93 6.85
N MET A 283 -30.41 7.33 7.87
CA MET A 283 -31.07 6.51 8.88
C MET A 283 -31.63 7.32 10.05
N ASP A 284 -31.30 8.62 10.14
CA ASP A 284 -31.59 9.52 11.29
C ASP A 284 -30.95 9.01 12.60
N TRP A 285 -29.71 8.50 12.51
CA TRP A 285 -28.96 7.98 13.65
C TRP A 285 -28.09 9.03 14.32
N GLU A 286 -28.17 9.13 15.63
CA GLU A 286 -27.23 9.87 16.45
C GLU A 286 -25.92 9.05 16.61
N ILE A 287 -24.78 9.64 16.23
CA ILE A 287 -23.45 9.05 16.43
C ILE A 287 -22.98 9.41 17.84
N ILE A 288 -22.69 8.39 18.66
CA ILE A 288 -22.28 8.54 20.06
C ILE A 288 -20.77 8.49 20.22
N ASP A 289 -20.11 7.65 19.39
CA ASP A 289 -18.68 7.38 19.50
C ASP A 289 -18.13 6.93 18.16
N GLU A 290 -16.83 7.07 17.92
CA GLU A 290 -16.17 6.56 16.72
C GLU A 290 -14.72 6.21 16.96
N PHE A 291 -14.21 5.23 16.21
CA PHE A 291 -12.79 4.90 16.17
C PHE A 291 -12.38 4.43 14.77
N GLU A 292 -11.07 4.48 14.52
CA GLU A 292 -10.47 3.99 13.27
C GLU A 292 -9.24 3.13 13.59
N SER A 293 -9.09 2.01 12.86
CA SER A 293 -7.94 1.10 12.97
C SER A 293 -7.32 0.88 11.60
N MET A 294 -6.21 1.55 11.34
CA MET A 294 -5.48 1.47 10.08
C MET A 294 -4.54 0.26 10.06
N HIS A 295 -4.44 -0.44 8.92
CA HIS A 295 -3.60 -1.63 8.82
C HIS A 295 -2.68 -1.67 7.57
N ASN A 296 -2.85 -0.77 6.60
CA ASN A 296 -1.90 -0.59 5.48
C ASN A 296 -1.35 0.84 5.50
N TYR A 297 -0.27 1.06 6.25
CA TYR A 297 0.26 2.40 6.48
C TYR A 297 1.77 2.39 6.76
N ILE A 298 2.37 3.57 6.72
CA ILE A 298 3.65 3.85 7.34
C ILE A 298 3.41 4.87 8.44
N ASP A 299 3.81 4.53 9.67
CA ASP A 299 3.78 5.42 10.81
C ASP A 299 5.17 6.02 11.01
N ILE A 300 5.28 7.33 10.87
CA ILE A 300 6.53 8.08 11.05
C ILE A 300 6.66 8.70 12.44
N GLU A 301 5.58 8.66 13.25
CA GLU A 301 5.52 9.31 14.56
C GLU A 301 5.72 8.31 15.71
N TRP A 302 5.78 7.00 15.42
CA TRP A 302 5.86 5.96 16.45
C TRP A 302 7.28 5.85 17.00
N ASN A 303 7.64 6.79 17.88
CA ASN A 303 8.75 6.62 18.80
C ASN A 303 8.28 5.70 19.92
N CYS A 304 8.64 4.41 19.87
CA CYS A 304 8.50 3.56 21.04
C CYS A 304 9.38 4.12 22.15
N SER A 305 8.76 4.81 23.11
CA SER A 305 9.34 5.06 24.42
C SER A 305 9.44 3.76 25.21
#